data_3500f0032e2b31bdb7d3685defe26046
#
_entry.id   3500f0032e2b31bdb7d3685defe26046
#
_cell.length_a   1.000
_cell.length_b   1.000
_cell.length_c   1.000
_cell.angle_alpha   90.00
_cell.angle_beta   90.00
_cell.angle_gamma   90.00
#
_symmetry.space_group_name_H-M   'P 1'
#
loop_
_entity.id
_entity.type
_entity.pdbx_description
1 polymer ?
#
loop_
_entity_poly.entity_id
_entity_poly.type
_entity_poly.pdbx_seq_one_letter_code
_entity_poly.pdbx_strand_id
1 'polypeptide(L)'
;MIYYLSCTGNTYWAAKQLSEATNERMISIADAINDKCICHLRDGERLGFCLPVHGWRVQPIVEQFINKLEIHASNETAHSTKDIKNIYTYFLLTAGDSCGEYAEQLEQLLNDKGLSVKTECSLIMPESYVGLPFMDVDPALRETE
;
A
#
# COMPACT_ATOMS: atom_id res chain seq x y z
N MET A 1 9.75 5.19 -1.08
CA MET A 1 9.53 4.22 0.02
C MET A 1 8.16 3.59 -0.15
N ILE A 2 8.02 2.27 0.04
CA ILE A 2 6.77 1.52 -0.14
C ILE A 2 6.40 0.87 1.19
N TYR A 3 5.23 1.22 1.75
CA TYR A 3 4.61 0.46 2.84
C TYR A 3 3.68 -0.60 2.26
N TYR A 4 3.78 -1.83 2.74
CA TYR A 4 2.93 -2.90 2.26
C TYR A 4 2.30 -3.70 3.41
N LEU A 5 1.10 -4.22 3.16
CA LEU A 5 0.45 -5.22 3.99
C LEU A 5 0.23 -6.47 3.13
N SER A 6 0.63 -7.64 3.60
CA SER A 6 0.41 -8.90 2.87
C SER A 6 0.15 -10.04 3.83
N CYS A 7 -0.93 -10.77 3.61
CA CYS A 7 -1.30 -11.95 4.40
C CYS A 7 -0.92 -13.25 3.68
N THR A 8 -1.16 -13.34 2.38
CA THR A 8 -1.03 -14.58 1.58
C THR A 8 0.10 -14.54 0.56
N GLY A 9 0.78 -13.40 0.42
CA GLY A 9 1.93 -13.26 -0.46
C GLY A 9 1.69 -12.41 -1.71
N ASN A 10 0.48 -12.33 -2.25
CA ASN A 10 0.17 -11.60 -3.47
C ASN A 10 0.62 -10.13 -3.41
N THR A 11 0.20 -9.41 -2.38
CA THR A 11 0.60 -8.00 -2.19
C THR A 11 2.10 -7.84 -1.96
N TYR A 12 2.72 -8.78 -1.23
CA TYR A 12 4.17 -8.76 -1.06
C TYR A 12 4.89 -8.92 -2.41
N TRP A 13 4.42 -9.85 -3.25
CA TRP A 13 4.98 -10.04 -4.59
C TRP A 13 4.88 -8.75 -5.41
N ALA A 14 3.68 -8.14 -5.47
CA ALA A 14 3.45 -6.90 -6.21
C ALA A 14 4.33 -5.74 -5.69
N ALA A 15 4.40 -5.58 -4.36
CA ALA A 15 5.25 -4.57 -3.73
C ALA A 15 6.73 -4.79 -4.04
N LYS A 16 7.17 -6.07 -4.07
CA LYS A 16 8.55 -6.44 -4.41
C LYS A 16 8.89 -6.09 -5.86
N GLN A 17 8.01 -6.45 -6.82
CA GLN A 17 8.19 -6.08 -8.23
C GLN A 17 8.30 -4.55 -8.40
N LEU A 18 7.43 -3.80 -7.73
CA LEU A 18 7.45 -2.34 -7.78
C LEU A 18 8.73 -1.77 -7.14
N SER A 19 9.15 -2.31 -6.00
CA SER A 19 10.38 -1.92 -5.31
C SER A 19 11.62 -2.14 -6.19
N GLU A 20 11.72 -3.31 -6.82
CA GLU A 20 12.84 -3.64 -7.73
C GLU A 20 12.86 -2.73 -8.97
N ALA A 21 11.68 -2.45 -9.56
CA ALA A 21 11.57 -1.59 -10.74
C ALA A 21 11.86 -0.12 -10.45
N THR A 22 11.58 0.34 -9.23
CA THR A 22 11.71 1.75 -8.83
C THR A 22 12.91 2.04 -7.93
N ASN A 23 13.60 1.00 -7.48
CA ASN A 23 14.66 1.05 -6.48
C ASN A 23 14.21 1.71 -5.15
N GLU A 24 12.95 1.50 -4.76
CA GLU A 24 12.38 2.03 -3.54
C GLU A 24 12.42 1.00 -2.40
N ARG A 25 12.65 1.47 -1.18
CA ARG A 25 12.65 0.61 0.01
C ARG A 25 11.25 0.11 0.32
N MET A 26 11.14 -1.13 0.81
CA MET A 26 9.90 -1.72 1.29
C MET A 26 9.89 -1.84 2.81
N ILE A 27 8.73 -1.56 3.43
CA ILE A 27 8.51 -1.73 4.87
C ILE A 27 7.14 -2.39 5.08
N SER A 28 7.12 -3.48 5.85
CA SER A 28 5.89 -4.14 6.26
C SER A 28 5.11 -3.27 7.24
N ILE A 29 3.82 -3.03 6.96
CA ILE A 29 2.91 -2.35 7.89
C ILE A 29 2.76 -3.15 9.19
N ALA A 30 2.71 -4.48 9.09
CA ALA A 30 2.59 -5.35 10.27
C ALA A 30 3.78 -5.23 11.22
N ASP A 31 4.98 -4.96 10.69
CA ASP A 31 6.17 -4.71 11.50
C ASP A 31 6.20 -3.26 12.01
N ALA A 32 5.97 -2.30 11.10
CA ALA A 32 6.06 -0.87 11.42
C ALA A 32 5.03 -0.41 12.47
N ILE A 33 3.84 -1.01 12.52
CA ILE A 33 2.78 -0.61 13.45
C ILE A 33 3.15 -0.88 14.92
N ASN A 34 4.06 -1.83 15.16
CA ASN A 34 4.57 -2.17 16.49
C ASN A 34 5.74 -1.29 16.92
N ASP A 35 6.24 -0.45 16.03
CA ASP A 35 7.31 0.52 16.27
C ASP A 35 6.73 1.96 16.27
N LYS A 36 7.57 2.96 16.12
CA LYS A 36 7.18 4.38 16.22
C LYS A 36 6.35 4.91 15.04
N CYS A 37 6.12 4.12 13.98
CA CYS A 37 5.45 4.55 12.74
C CYS A 37 6.03 5.84 12.15
N ILE A 38 7.36 6.00 12.17
CA ILE A 38 8.03 7.19 11.66
C ILE A 38 8.57 6.89 10.25
N CYS A 39 8.18 7.73 9.30
CA CYS A 39 8.62 7.69 7.91
C CYS A 39 9.63 8.81 7.65
N HIS A 40 10.88 8.46 7.41
CA HIS A 40 11.88 9.40 6.94
C HIS A 40 12.05 9.27 5.42
N LEU A 41 11.55 10.26 4.67
CA LEU A 41 11.72 10.36 3.24
C LEU A 41 12.93 11.21 2.89
N ARG A 42 13.75 10.71 1.97
CA ARG A 42 14.85 11.46 1.35
C ARG A 42 14.29 12.44 0.32
N ASP A 43 15.10 13.40 -0.09
CA ASP A 43 14.70 14.32 -1.16
C ASP A 43 14.41 13.55 -2.46
N GLY A 44 13.29 13.87 -3.10
CA GLY A 44 12.80 13.19 -4.29
C GLY A 44 12.21 11.77 -4.05
N GLU A 45 12.25 11.23 -2.83
CA GLU A 45 11.65 9.92 -2.54
C GLU A 45 10.12 10.01 -2.54
N ARG A 46 9.47 9.04 -3.16
CA ARG A 46 8.01 8.91 -3.21
C ARG A 46 7.50 8.11 -2.01
N LEU A 47 6.21 8.25 -1.72
CA LEU A 47 5.51 7.48 -0.69
C LEU A 47 4.46 6.57 -1.33
N GLY A 48 4.69 5.28 -1.28
CA GLY A 48 3.81 4.27 -1.85
C GLY A 48 3.15 3.40 -0.80
N PHE A 49 1.93 2.93 -1.11
CA PHE A 49 1.20 1.95 -0.29
C PHE A 49 0.78 0.78 -1.18
N CYS A 50 1.23 -0.45 -0.88
CA CYS A 50 0.78 -1.67 -1.53
C CYS A 50 -0.09 -2.46 -0.58
N LEU A 51 -1.39 -2.57 -0.88
CA LEU A 51 -2.39 -3.04 0.08
C LEU A 51 -3.31 -4.10 -0.55
N PRO A 52 -3.70 -5.15 0.22
CA PRO A 52 -4.67 -6.12 -0.26
C PRO A 52 -6.08 -5.59 -0.04
N VAL A 53 -6.98 -5.91 -0.94
CA VAL A 53 -8.42 -5.65 -0.76
C VAL A 53 -9.06 -6.84 -0.07
N HIS A 54 -9.62 -6.62 1.10
CA HIS A 54 -10.40 -7.60 1.84
C HIS A 54 -11.79 -7.04 2.15
N GLY A 55 -12.83 -7.63 1.56
CA GLY A 55 -14.21 -7.20 1.79
C GLY A 55 -14.49 -5.77 1.33
N TRP A 56 -13.78 -5.29 0.29
CA TRP A 56 -13.95 -3.98 -0.34
C TRP A 56 -13.79 -2.76 0.57
N ARG A 57 -13.16 -2.94 1.74
CA ARG A 57 -12.94 -1.88 2.73
C ARG A 57 -11.50 -1.83 3.22
N VAL A 58 -11.05 -0.65 3.63
CA VAL A 58 -9.75 -0.47 4.26
C VAL A 58 -9.72 -1.24 5.59
N GLN A 59 -8.69 -2.07 5.76
CA GLN A 59 -8.55 -2.87 6.96
C GLN A 59 -8.23 -1.96 8.17
N PRO A 60 -8.73 -2.30 9.37
CA PRO A 60 -8.45 -1.54 10.58
C PRO A 60 -6.96 -1.35 10.89
N ILE A 61 -6.13 -2.32 10.54
CA ILE A 61 -4.67 -2.22 10.71
C ILE A 61 -4.05 -1.15 9.80
N VAL A 62 -4.54 -1.01 8.56
CA VAL A 62 -4.07 0.02 7.62
C VAL A 62 -4.51 1.40 8.09
N GLU A 63 -5.78 1.53 8.49
CA GLU A 63 -6.31 2.77 9.05
C GLU A 63 -5.52 3.20 10.29
N GLN A 64 -5.30 2.27 11.23
CA GLN A 64 -4.52 2.52 12.44
C GLN A 64 -3.08 2.93 12.13
N PHE A 65 -2.44 2.27 11.15
CA PHE A 65 -1.09 2.59 10.71
C PHE A 65 -1.01 4.00 10.12
N ILE A 66 -1.89 4.34 9.16
CA ILE A 66 -1.91 5.65 8.51
C ILE A 66 -2.16 6.75 9.55
N ASN A 67 -3.10 6.55 10.48
CA ASN A 67 -3.37 7.51 11.55
C ASN A 67 -2.15 7.75 12.47
N LYS A 68 -1.36 6.72 12.75
CA LYS A 68 -0.14 6.82 13.58
C LYS A 68 1.08 7.34 12.80
N LEU A 69 1.08 7.25 11.47
CA LEU A 69 2.24 7.54 10.64
C LEU A 69 2.69 9.00 10.79
N GLU A 70 3.91 9.21 11.24
CA GLU A 70 4.59 10.51 11.27
C GLU A 70 5.55 10.60 10.07
N ILE A 71 5.39 11.64 9.25
CA ILE A 71 6.16 11.78 8.00
C ILE A 71 7.13 12.94 8.14
N HIS A 72 8.41 12.63 8.01
CA HIS A 72 9.52 13.56 7.99
C HIS A 72 10.17 13.54 6.61
N ALA A 73 9.96 14.60 5.82
CA ALA A 73 10.62 14.77 4.52
C ALA A 73 11.72 15.81 4.66
N SER A 74 12.97 15.43 4.39
CA SER A 74 14.12 16.33 4.44
C SER A 74 14.41 16.90 3.05
N ASN A 75 14.60 18.22 2.95
CA ASN A 75 15.26 18.85 1.81
C ASN A 75 16.74 19.01 2.18
N GLU A 76 17.65 18.42 1.42
CA GLU A 76 19.11 18.59 1.64
C GLU A 76 19.58 20.06 1.49
N THR A 77 18.80 20.90 0.82
CA THR A 77 19.16 22.29 0.49
C THR A 77 18.53 23.38 1.37
N ALA A 78 17.59 23.03 2.24
CA ALA A 78 16.99 24.00 3.15
C ALA A 78 16.62 23.31 4.46
N HIS A 79 16.91 23.94 5.59
CA HIS A 79 16.44 23.52 6.93
C HIS A 79 14.90 23.62 7.10
N SER A 80 14.16 23.49 6.01
CA SER A 80 12.70 23.58 5.97
C SER A 80 12.11 22.20 5.74
N THR A 81 11.19 21.81 6.59
CA THR A 81 10.37 20.60 6.42
C THR A 81 9.57 20.74 5.12
N LYS A 82 9.76 19.83 4.19
CA LYS A 82 8.97 19.80 2.94
C LYS A 82 7.50 19.67 3.31
N ASP A 83 6.65 20.49 2.70
CA ASP A 83 5.22 20.36 2.87
C ASP A 83 4.81 18.95 2.40
N ILE A 84 4.21 18.16 3.31
CA ILE A 84 3.80 16.77 3.06
C ILE A 84 2.84 16.66 1.88
N LYS A 85 2.08 17.71 1.56
CA LYS A 85 1.21 17.79 0.38
C LYS A 85 1.95 17.68 -0.96
N ASN A 86 3.25 18.01 -0.97
CA ASN A 86 4.10 17.94 -2.16
C ASN A 86 4.82 16.59 -2.32
N ILE A 87 4.62 15.65 -1.40
CA ILE A 87 5.15 14.31 -1.53
C ILE A 87 4.35 13.58 -2.63
N TYR A 88 5.06 12.98 -3.59
CA TYR A 88 4.42 12.13 -4.58
C TYR A 88 3.92 10.87 -3.86
N THR A 89 2.61 10.82 -3.62
CA THR A 89 1.95 9.70 -2.93
C THR A 89 1.17 8.87 -3.94
N TYR A 90 1.29 7.55 -3.85
CA TYR A 90 0.57 6.61 -4.71
C TYR A 90 0.16 5.37 -3.93
N PHE A 91 -0.80 4.60 -4.48
CA PHE A 91 -1.09 3.27 -3.96
C PHE A 91 -1.32 2.25 -5.07
N LEU A 92 -1.01 0.99 -4.75
CA LEU A 92 -1.30 -0.20 -5.54
C LEU A 92 -2.16 -1.14 -4.70
N LEU A 93 -3.34 -1.47 -5.20
CA LEU A 93 -4.25 -2.42 -4.56
C LEU A 93 -4.15 -3.78 -5.25
N THR A 94 -4.14 -4.86 -4.47
CA THR A 94 -4.27 -6.21 -5.00
C THR A 94 -5.62 -6.79 -4.59
N ALA A 95 -6.38 -7.29 -5.56
CA ALA A 95 -7.73 -7.80 -5.37
C ALA A 95 -7.92 -9.10 -6.16
N GLY A 96 -8.85 -9.95 -5.73
CA GLY A 96 -9.23 -11.14 -6.48
C GLY A 96 -10.16 -10.81 -7.65
N ASP A 97 -11.04 -9.83 -7.48
CA ASP A 97 -12.02 -9.43 -8.49
C ASP A 97 -12.08 -7.90 -8.67
N SER A 98 -12.46 -7.18 -7.63
CA SER A 98 -12.64 -5.73 -7.68
C SER A 98 -12.18 -5.06 -6.38
N CYS A 99 -11.89 -3.77 -6.45
CA CYS A 99 -11.49 -2.98 -5.28
C CYS A 99 -12.68 -2.39 -4.51
N GLY A 100 -13.89 -2.37 -5.11
CA GLY A 100 -15.07 -1.76 -4.51
C GLY A 100 -14.82 -0.33 -4.06
N GLU A 101 -15.20 0.01 -2.83
CA GLU A 101 -15.02 1.33 -2.23
C GLU A 101 -13.64 1.55 -1.60
N TYR A 102 -12.74 0.56 -1.68
CA TYR A 102 -11.44 0.61 -1.00
C TYR A 102 -10.58 1.79 -1.42
N ALA A 103 -10.51 2.05 -2.74
CA ALA A 103 -9.69 3.13 -3.29
C ALA A 103 -10.14 4.50 -2.76
N GLU A 104 -11.44 4.77 -2.80
CA GLU A 104 -12.04 6.02 -2.30
C GLU A 104 -11.80 6.21 -0.80
N GLN A 105 -11.99 5.14 0.00
CA GLN A 105 -11.76 5.17 1.44
C GLN A 105 -10.29 5.42 1.78
N LEU A 106 -9.37 4.78 1.05
CA LEU A 106 -7.95 4.96 1.24
C LEU A 106 -7.49 6.37 0.85
N GLU A 107 -7.98 6.86 -0.29
CA GLU A 107 -7.68 8.23 -0.72
C GLU A 107 -8.16 9.26 0.31
N GLN A 108 -9.39 9.11 0.83
CA GLN A 108 -9.90 9.99 1.87
C GLN A 108 -9.02 9.94 3.13
N LEU A 109 -8.64 8.76 3.57
CA LEU A 109 -7.79 8.57 4.75
C LEU A 109 -6.40 9.23 4.58
N LEU A 110 -5.80 9.12 3.38
CA LEU A 110 -4.53 9.77 3.06
C LEU A 110 -4.68 11.29 2.95
N ASN A 111 -5.78 11.78 2.38
CA ASN A 111 -6.09 13.21 2.31
C ASN A 111 -6.29 13.82 3.71
N ASP A 112 -6.97 13.14 4.62
CA ASP A 112 -7.15 13.57 6.01
C ASP A 112 -5.81 13.65 6.75
N LYS A 113 -4.85 12.81 6.36
CA LYS A 113 -3.47 12.86 6.85
C LYS A 113 -2.65 14.02 6.24
N GLY A 114 -3.19 14.70 5.24
CA GLY A 114 -2.53 15.80 4.52
C GLY A 114 -1.69 15.34 3.31
N LEU A 115 -1.80 14.09 2.92
CA LEU A 115 -1.18 13.56 1.70
C LEU A 115 -2.12 13.73 0.51
N SER A 116 -1.56 13.97 -0.68
CA SER A 116 -2.36 14.05 -1.91
C SER A 116 -1.97 12.89 -2.84
N VAL A 117 -2.90 11.97 -3.08
CA VAL A 117 -2.69 10.85 -3.98
C VAL A 117 -2.52 11.36 -5.42
N LYS A 118 -1.46 10.92 -6.08
CA LYS A 118 -1.13 11.29 -7.47
C LYS A 118 -1.35 10.17 -8.46
N THR A 119 -1.28 8.94 -7.99
CA THR A 119 -1.48 7.75 -8.83
C THR A 119 -2.11 6.66 -8.00
N GLU A 120 -3.11 6.03 -8.56
CA GLU A 120 -3.73 4.84 -8.04
C GLU A 120 -3.70 3.73 -9.09
N CYS A 121 -3.45 2.51 -8.65
CA CYS A 121 -3.45 1.32 -9.49
C CYS A 121 -4.11 0.17 -8.76
N SER A 122 -4.70 -0.74 -9.52
CA SER A 122 -5.17 -2.02 -9.02
C SER A 122 -4.62 -3.16 -9.87
N LEU A 123 -4.35 -4.29 -9.21
CA LEU A 123 -3.86 -5.51 -9.84
C LEU A 123 -4.75 -6.66 -9.40
N ILE A 124 -5.39 -7.32 -10.37
CA ILE A 124 -6.14 -8.53 -10.10
C ILE A 124 -5.15 -9.69 -9.95
N MET A 125 -5.28 -10.39 -8.84
CA MET A 125 -4.39 -11.47 -8.43
C MET A 125 -5.22 -12.72 -8.15
N PRO A 126 -4.62 -13.92 -8.22
CA PRO A 126 -5.33 -15.16 -7.87
C PRO A 126 -5.94 -15.08 -6.47
N GLU A 127 -7.18 -15.49 -6.35
CA GLU A 127 -7.88 -15.49 -5.07
C GLU A 127 -7.23 -16.47 -4.08
N SER A 128 -7.09 -16.03 -2.84
CA SER A 128 -6.54 -16.85 -1.75
C SER A 128 -7.65 -17.49 -0.89
N TYR A 129 -8.89 -17.40 -1.31
CA TYR A 129 -10.02 -18.01 -0.62
C TYR A 129 -9.95 -19.52 -0.78
N VAL A 130 -9.72 -20.24 0.33
CA VAL A 130 -9.70 -21.69 0.37
C VAL A 130 -10.91 -22.15 1.18
N GLY A 131 -11.79 -22.94 0.57
CA GLY A 131 -12.83 -23.67 1.32
C GLY A 131 -14.26 -23.17 1.18
N LEU A 132 -14.56 -22.26 0.26
CA LEU A 132 -15.93 -22.00 -0.16
C LEU A 132 -16.22 -22.81 -1.44
N PRO A 133 -17.20 -23.76 -1.43
CA PRO A 133 -17.40 -24.70 -2.53
C PRO A 133 -17.76 -24.07 -3.89
N PHE A 134 -18.13 -22.79 -3.90
CA PHE A 134 -18.45 -22.02 -5.11
C PHE A 134 -17.34 -21.07 -5.55
N MET A 135 -16.21 -21.06 -4.82
CA MET A 135 -15.00 -20.28 -5.12
C MET A 135 -13.79 -21.19 -5.39
N ASP A 136 -14.06 -22.46 -5.70
CA ASP A 136 -13.00 -23.41 -6.09
C ASP A 136 -12.52 -22.99 -7.49
N VAL A 137 -11.52 -22.12 -7.51
CA VAL A 137 -10.79 -21.83 -8.73
C VAL A 137 -10.06 -23.11 -9.11
N ASP A 138 -10.39 -23.66 -10.26
CA ASP A 138 -9.75 -24.85 -10.82
C ASP A 138 -8.22 -24.73 -10.66
N PRO A 139 -7.56 -25.66 -9.97
CA PRO A 139 -6.11 -25.63 -9.79
C PRO A 139 -5.33 -25.48 -11.11
N ALA A 140 -5.89 -25.99 -12.23
CA ALA A 140 -5.31 -25.85 -13.56
C ALA A 140 -5.30 -24.40 -14.07
N LEU A 141 -6.19 -23.53 -13.60
CA LEU A 141 -6.20 -22.11 -13.95
C LEU A 141 -5.15 -21.31 -13.17
N ARG A 142 -4.68 -21.82 -12.02
CA ARG A 142 -3.62 -21.17 -11.22
C ARG A 142 -2.22 -21.38 -11.79
N GLU A 143 -2.03 -22.36 -12.68
CA GLU A 143 -0.73 -22.65 -13.29
C GLU A 143 -0.53 -21.87 -14.60
N THR A 144 -1.53 -21.17 -15.11
CA THR A 144 -1.50 -20.44 -16.40
C THR A 144 -1.42 -18.93 -16.27
N GLU A 145 -1.45 -18.38 -15.05
CA GLU A 145 -1.25 -16.97 -14.73
C GLU A 145 0.11 -16.74 -14.05
#